data_a21ff5ac2eb5051519c797e6473328f5
#
_entry.id   a21ff5ac2eb5051519c797e6473328f5
#
_cell.length_a   1.000
_cell.length_b   1.000
_cell.length_c   1.000
_cell.angle_alpha   90.00
_cell.angle_beta   90.00
_cell.angle_gamma   90.00
#
_symmetry.space_group_name_H-M   'P 1'
#
loop_
_entity.id
_entity.type
_entity.pdbx_description
1 polymer ?
#
loop_
_entity_poly.entity_id
_entity_poly.type
_entity_poly.pdbx_seq_one_letter_code
_entity_poly.pdbx_strand_id
1 'polypeptide(L)'
;MKIFLVFTIFIILTLSVLAQSKMADKAQIQQFFKSKTYIVLEANLFMLYNPTIKDQVGKHWKITPFEVITQKEFERLKRDPLSSFLFLSTARMSQEKNMFNTIAGWFSGGKDESSYLILNLVMGVKSGKLNDMPDLGSVPLAMEGAGEEFYLFKIGGVLKMMQQIVLKLKENPEPDMRKMALENLSKIKTMELWVIKSQLTSSLQSETAFKKLYPYSFKFVTADEIEEAVNQSRNIIFLHKIGPEEAEITEEAFCTKFILSAADGQLLWVSRHKVSKKKPDAMLEEDLREMLK
;
A
#
# COMPACT_ATOMS: atom_id res chain seq x y z
N MET A 1 17.81 56.73 4.09
CA MET A 1 16.56 55.95 4.21
C MET A 1 16.85 54.53 3.77
N LYS A 2 17.12 53.63 4.72
CA LYS A 2 17.48 52.21 4.45
C LYS A 2 16.22 51.38 4.53
N ILE A 3 15.82 50.81 3.40
CA ILE A 3 14.68 49.88 3.29
C ILE A 3 15.17 48.51 3.76
N PHE A 4 14.68 48.05 4.92
CA PHE A 4 14.86 46.69 5.39
C PHE A 4 13.87 45.75 4.65
N LEU A 5 14.40 44.93 3.77
CA LEU A 5 13.64 43.87 3.11
C LEU A 5 13.57 42.68 4.08
N VAL A 6 12.41 42.47 4.71
CA VAL A 6 12.14 41.32 5.55
C VAL A 6 11.80 40.14 4.63
N PHE A 7 12.76 39.25 4.44
CA PHE A 7 12.53 37.95 3.79
C PHE A 7 11.88 37.04 4.81
N THR A 8 10.58 36.84 4.68
CA THR A 8 9.85 35.81 5.44
C THR A 8 10.15 34.47 4.79
N ILE A 9 11.10 33.73 5.36
CA ILE A 9 11.38 32.33 4.97
C ILE A 9 10.22 31.47 5.47
N PHE A 10 9.36 31.06 4.54
CA PHE A 10 8.36 30.01 4.78
C PHE A 10 9.13 28.69 4.88
N ILE A 11 9.45 28.26 6.09
CA ILE A 11 9.97 26.91 6.34
C ILE A 11 8.79 25.95 6.17
N ILE A 12 8.70 25.33 4.99
CA ILE A 12 7.87 24.14 4.78
C ILE A 12 8.55 23.03 5.58
N LEU A 13 8.05 22.77 6.79
CA LEU A 13 8.40 21.59 7.55
C LEU A 13 7.78 20.38 6.84
N THR A 14 8.52 19.80 5.90
CA THR A 14 8.27 18.42 5.47
C THR A 14 8.60 17.53 6.66
N LEU A 15 7.57 17.10 7.38
CA LEU A 15 7.69 16.06 8.40
C LEU A 15 8.06 14.74 7.70
N SER A 16 9.37 14.53 7.54
CA SER A 16 9.90 13.21 7.20
C SER A 16 9.67 12.30 8.39
N VAL A 17 8.54 11.62 8.41
CA VAL A 17 8.23 10.62 9.42
C VAL A 17 9.09 9.40 9.10
N LEU A 18 10.11 9.14 9.93
CA LEU A 18 10.77 7.83 9.95
C LEU A 18 9.70 6.82 10.40
N ALA A 19 9.31 5.91 9.52
CA ALA A 19 8.29 4.92 9.81
C ALA A 19 8.85 3.89 10.82
N GLN A 20 8.73 4.21 12.10
CA GLN A 20 8.98 3.32 13.24
C GLN A 20 7.72 3.16 14.07
N SER A 21 6.55 2.96 13.43
CA SER A 21 5.36 2.64 14.21
C SER A 21 5.49 1.22 14.77
N LYS A 22 5.27 1.11 16.07
CA LYS A 22 5.18 -0.19 16.75
C LYS A 22 3.89 -0.87 16.31
N MET A 23 3.95 -2.17 16.00
CA MET A 23 2.74 -2.95 15.74
C MET A 23 1.79 -2.88 16.94
N ALA A 24 0.50 -2.84 16.62
CA ALA A 24 -0.55 -2.89 17.63
C ALA A 24 -0.48 -4.21 18.41
N ASP A 25 -0.54 -4.12 19.73
CA ASP A 25 -0.65 -5.29 20.59
C ASP A 25 -2.07 -5.89 20.59
N LYS A 26 -2.24 -7.05 21.24
CA LYS A 26 -3.51 -7.76 21.27
C LYS A 26 -4.67 -6.90 21.82
N ALA A 27 -4.42 -6.08 22.84
CA ALA A 27 -5.45 -5.22 23.42
C ALA A 27 -5.84 -4.08 22.45
N GLN A 28 -4.87 -3.49 21.78
CA GLN A 28 -5.07 -2.45 20.76
C GLN A 28 -5.81 -3.00 19.54
N ILE A 29 -5.48 -4.23 19.09
CA ILE A 29 -6.20 -4.91 18.01
C ILE A 29 -7.66 -5.16 18.42
N GLN A 30 -7.93 -5.63 19.63
CA GLN A 30 -9.28 -5.80 20.15
C GLN A 30 -10.04 -4.48 20.25
N GLN A 31 -9.35 -3.41 20.66
CA GLN A 31 -9.92 -2.07 20.72
C GLN A 31 -10.26 -1.53 19.34
N PHE A 32 -9.43 -1.79 18.33
CA PHE A 32 -9.71 -1.41 16.94
C PHE A 32 -11.10 -1.87 16.49
N PHE A 33 -11.45 -3.13 16.70
CA PHE A 33 -12.76 -3.66 16.27
C PHE A 33 -13.96 -3.04 17.00
N LYS A 34 -13.72 -2.27 18.09
CA LYS A 34 -14.72 -1.49 18.82
C LYS A 34 -14.64 0.00 18.51
N SER A 35 -13.61 0.43 17.79
CA SER A 35 -13.36 1.84 17.46
C SER A 35 -14.21 2.31 16.28
N LYS A 36 -14.25 3.63 16.10
CA LYS A 36 -14.60 4.27 14.84
C LYS A 36 -13.30 4.57 14.10
N THR A 37 -13.23 4.24 12.81
CA THR A 37 -12.10 4.59 11.95
C THR A 37 -12.33 5.95 11.31
N TYR A 38 -11.46 6.90 11.57
CA TYR A 38 -11.49 8.22 10.96
C TYR A 38 -10.64 8.23 9.68
N ILE A 39 -11.29 8.58 8.56
CA ILE A 39 -10.66 8.68 7.24
C ILE A 39 -10.18 10.12 7.08
N VAL A 40 -8.88 10.33 7.16
CA VAL A 40 -8.28 11.66 7.12
C VAL A 40 -8.02 12.09 5.68
N LEU A 41 -8.56 13.22 5.30
CA LEU A 41 -8.35 13.79 3.96
C LEU A 41 -7.04 14.56 3.89
N GLU A 42 -6.44 14.57 2.69
CA GLU A 42 -5.31 15.44 2.38
C GLU A 42 -5.72 16.92 2.35
N ALA A 43 -4.80 17.78 2.79
CA ALA A 43 -5.04 19.24 2.81
C ALA A 43 -5.11 19.83 1.40
N ASN A 44 -4.42 19.25 0.44
CA ASN A 44 -4.47 19.67 -0.95
C ASN A 44 -5.79 19.18 -1.60
N LEU A 45 -6.71 20.12 -1.81
CA LEU A 45 -8.02 19.84 -2.39
C LEU A 45 -7.99 19.48 -3.88
N PHE A 46 -6.88 19.72 -4.56
CA PHE A 46 -6.71 19.39 -5.99
C PHE A 46 -6.29 17.94 -6.22
N MET A 47 -5.88 17.21 -5.18
CA MET A 47 -5.57 15.79 -5.29
C MET A 47 -6.84 14.98 -5.52
N LEU A 48 -6.79 14.07 -6.48
CA LEU A 48 -7.86 13.09 -6.74
C LEU A 48 -7.97 12.03 -5.65
N TYR A 49 -6.95 11.92 -4.79
CA TYR A 49 -6.97 11.04 -3.61
C TYR A 49 -8.21 11.26 -2.73
N ASN A 50 -8.58 12.53 -2.43
CA ASN A 50 -9.69 12.84 -1.53
C ASN A 50 -11.05 12.31 -2.00
N PRO A 51 -11.51 12.55 -3.24
CA PRO A 51 -12.74 11.94 -3.73
C PRO A 51 -12.62 10.42 -3.85
N THR A 52 -11.47 9.91 -4.29
CA THR A 52 -11.25 8.47 -4.45
C THR A 52 -11.32 7.72 -3.12
N ILE A 53 -10.61 8.19 -2.07
CA ILE A 53 -10.63 7.49 -0.78
C ILE A 53 -12.03 7.48 -0.15
N LYS A 54 -12.80 8.57 -0.27
CA LYS A 54 -14.20 8.63 0.21
C LYS A 54 -15.07 7.58 -0.49
N ASP A 55 -14.98 7.50 -1.81
CA ASP A 55 -15.75 6.56 -2.62
C ASP A 55 -15.35 5.11 -2.28
N GLN A 56 -14.06 4.82 -2.29
CA GLN A 56 -13.55 3.46 -2.10
C GLN A 56 -13.76 2.94 -0.66
N VAL A 57 -13.64 3.82 0.36
CA VAL A 57 -13.99 3.44 1.74
C VAL A 57 -15.51 3.20 1.86
N GLY A 58 -16.34 4.03 1.26
CA GLY A 58 -17.79 3.83 1.24
C GLY A 58 -18.21 2.49 0.64
N LYS A 59 -17.52 2.05 -0.41
CA LYS A 59 -17.77 0.76 -1.10
C LYS A 59 -17.22 -0.44 -0.32
N HIS A 60 -16.01 -0.33 0.20
CA HIS A 60 -15.21 -1.50 0.58
C HIS A 60 -14.90 -1.64 2.07
N TRP A 61 -14.98 -0.56 2.88
CA TRP A 61 -14.68 -0.65 4.31
C TRP A 61 -15.85 -1.26 5.09
N LYS A 62 -15.60 -2.39 5.78
CA LYS A 62 -16.67 -3.19 6.43
C LYS A 62 -16.40 -3.57 7.89
N ILE A 63 -15.16 -3.36 8.38
CA ILE A 63 -14.71 -3.93 9.66
C ILE A 63 -14.95 -3.02 10.87
N THR A 64 -15.14 -1.72 10.65
CA THR A 64 -15.48 -0.74 11.69
C THR A 64 -16.44 0.31 11.13
N PRO A 65 -17.25 1.01 11.96
CA PRO A 65 -17.86 2.27 11.57
C PRO A 65 -16.78 3.27 11.14
N PHE A 66 -17.06 4.15 10.20
CA PHE A 66 -16.11 5.17 9.78
C PHE A 66 -16.74 6.56 9.67
N GLU A 67 -15.88 7.57 9.68
CA GLU A 67 -16.21 8.98 9.47
C GLU A 67 -15.08 9.68 8.72
N VAL A 68 -15.42 10.55 7.78
CA VAL A 68 -14.44 11.34 7.03
C VAL A 68 -14.15 12.63 7.78
N ILE A 69 -12.87 12.92 8.03
CA ILE A 69 -12.41 14.09 8.77
C ILE A 69 -11.31 14.86 8.03
N THR A 70 -11.13 16.10 8.45
CA THR A 70 -10.02 16.96 7.99
C THR A 70 -8.74 16.68 8.79
N GLN A 71 -7.59 17.15 8.29
CA GLN A 71 -6.32 17.10 9.05
C GLN A 71 -6.39 17.87 10.37
N LYS A 72 -7.14 18.98 10.42
CA LYS A 72 -7.34 19.76 11.67
C LYS A 72 -8.06 18.93 12.73
N GLU A 73 -9.07 18.18 12.33
CA GLU A 73 -9.80 17.28 13.24
C GLU A 73 -8.92 16.10 13.65
N PHE A 74 -8.13 15.54 12.74
CA PHE A 74 -7.15 14.51 13.04
C PHE A 74 -6.17 14.94 14.14
N GLU A 75 -5.58 16.15 14.05
CA GLU A 75 -4.68 16.67 15.07
C GLU A 75 -5.29 16.71 16.48
N ARG A 76 -6.60 16.92 16.56
CA ARG A 76 -7.34 16.90 17.81
C ARG A 76 -7.64 15.48 18.30
N LEU A 77 -8.05 14.59 17.39
CA LEU A 77 -8.55 13.26 17.71
C LEU A 77 -7.45 12.20 17.87
N LYS A 78 -6.29 12.37 17.25
CA LYS A 78 -5.20 11.38 17.26
C LYS A 78 -4.64 11.03 18.64
N ARG A 79 -4.99 11.83 19.67
CA ARG A 79 -4.64 11.58 21.07
C ARG A 79 -5.59 10.61 21.78
N ASP A 80 -6.68 10.23 21.15
CA ASP A 80 -7.65 9.29 21.71
C ASP A 80 -7.29 7.84 21.33
N PRO A 81 -6.84 7.00 22.28
CA PRO A 81 -6.48 5.62 22.02
C PRO A 81 -7.67 4.69 21.74
N LEU A 82 -8.92 5.21 21.83
CA LEU A 82 -10.12 4.48 21.48
C LEU A 82 -10.51 4.67 20.01
N SER A 83 -9.83 5.56 19.31
CA SER A 83 -10.07 5.88 17.90
C SER A 83 -9.02 5.25 17.00
N SER A 84 -9.40 4.90 15.78
CA SER A 84 -8.47 4.46 14.72
C SER A 84 -8.51 5.43 13.53
N PHE A 85 -7.42 5.45 12.75
CA PHE A 85 -7.23 6.42 11.67
C PHE A 85 -6.71 5.74 10.42
N LEU A 86 -7.28 6.12 9.28
CA LEU A 86 -6.81 5.79 7.95
C LEU A 86 -6.37 7.08 7.26
N PHE A 87 -5.09 7.20 6.88
CA PHE A 87 -4.54 8.40 6.25
C PHE A 87 -3.35 8.11 5.35
N LEU A 88 -3.12 8.98 4.37
CA LEU A 88 -1.96 8.93 3.50
C LEU A 88 -0.79 9.66 4.17
N SER A 89 0.41 9.11 4.07
CA SER A 89 1.64 9.80 4.45
C SER A 89 2.81 9.38 3.57
N THR A 90 3.85 10.20 3.55
CA THR A 90 5.13 9.83 2.98
C THR A 90 6.04 9.34 4.09
N ALA A 91 6.69 8.20 3.90
CA ALA A 91 7.68 7.67 4.82
C ALA A 91 8.85 7.00 4.11
N ARG A 92 10.06 7.16 4.69
CA ARG A 92 11.24 6.37 4.31
C ARG A 92 11.21 5.05 5.05
N MET A 93 11.50 3.97 4.34
CA MET A 93 11.60 2.64 4.94
C MET A 93 13.00 2.46 5.52
N SER A 94 13.15 2.55 6.85
CA SER A 94 14.45 2.35 7.51
C SER A 94 14.81 0.87 7.68
N GLN A 95 16.14 0.60 7.75
CA GLN A 95 16.73 -0.75 7.73
C GLN A 95 16.75 -1.49 9.07
N GLU A 96 16.13 -1.02 10.12
CA GLU A 96 16.24 -1.68 11.42
C GLU A 96 15.57 -3.05 11.42
N LYS A 97 16.41 -4.07 11.67
CA LYS A 97 16.12 -5.50 11.52
C LYS A 97 14.99 -6.09 12.36
N ASN A 98 14.39 -5.35 13.30
CA ASN A 98 13.51 -5.90 14.33
C ASN A 98 12.02 -5.52 14.19
N MET A 99 11.59 -4.84 13.13
CA MET A 99 10.21 -4.33 13.01
C MET A 99 9.32 -5.11 12.02
N PHE A 100 9.71 -6.29 11.52
CA PHE A 100 9.42 -6.66 10.14
C PHE A 100 8.88 -8.05 9.88
N ASN A 101 7.94 -8.49 10.66
CA ASN A 101 7.00 -9.51 10.20
C ASN A 101 5.75 -8.90 9.54
N THR A 102 5.70 -7.57 9.43
CA THR A 102 4.66 -6.79 8.77
C THR A 102 5.01 -6.47 7.33
N ILE A 103 4.08 -5.86 6.59
CA ILE A 103 4.29 -5.41 5.21
C ILE A 103 5.53 -4.52 5.08
N ALA A 104 5.78 -3.64 6.06
CA ALA A 104 6.97 -2.81 6.12
C ALA A 104 8.26 -3.65 6.12
N GLY A 105 8.29 -4.81 6.77
CA GLY A 105 9.45 -5.70 6.80
C GLY A 105 9.87 -6.28 5.47
N TRP A 106 9.00 -6.29 4.51
CA TRP A 106 9.31 -6.74 3.17
C TRP A 106 10.17 -5.73 2.39
N PHE A 107 10.14 -4.48 2.82
CA PHE A 107 10.96 -3.41 2.25
C PHE A 107 12.36 -3.33 2.88
N SER A 108 12.62 -4.07 3.96
CA SER A 108 13.85 -3.95 4.78
C SER A 108 15.04 -4.78 4.33
N GLY A 109 15.07 -5.29 3.13
CA GLY A 109 16.19 -6.11 2.62
C GLY A 109 17.21 -5.32 1.81
N GLY A 110 17.91 -4.33 2.37
CA GLY A 110 18.93 -3.55 1.68
C GLY A 110 18.96 -2.09 2.14
N LYS A 111 19.87 -1.27 1.61
CA LYS A 111 19.87 0.19 1.82
C LYS A 111 18.81 0.82 0.90
N ASP A 112 17.54 0.70 1.26
CA ASP A 112 16.47 1.39 0.56
C ASP A 112 16.31 2.79 1.18
N GLU A 113 16.75 3.81 0.48
CA GLU A 113 16.59 5.21 0.88
C GLU A 113 15.34 5.85 0.26
N SER A 114 14.56 5.07 -0.48
CA SER A 114 13.36 5.55 -1.15
C SER A 114 12.27 5.93 -0.17
N SER A 115 11.52 6.96 -0.53
CA SER A 115 10.30 7.37 0.17
C SER A 115 9.07 6.78 -0.51
N TYR A 116 8.11 6.36 0.28
CA TYR A 116 6.87 5.74 -0.20
C TYR A 116 5.64 6.52 0.26
N LEU A 117 4.64 6.56 -0.60
CA LEU A 117 3.27 6.91 -0.22
C LEU A 117 2.65 5.70 0.48
N ILE A 118 2.29 5.85 1.73
CA ILE A 118 1.76 4.78 2.58
C ILE A 118 0.34 5.12 3.00
N LEU A 119 -0.59 4.21 2.74
CA LEU A 119 -1.91 4.25 3.34
C LEU A 119 -1.81 3.63 4.74
N ASN A 120 -1.85 4.47 5.76
CA ASN A 120 -1.67 4.06 7.15
C ASN A 120 -3.01 3.66 7.78
N LEU A 121 -3.02 2.58 8.54
CA LEU A 121 -4.11 2.20 9.43
C LEU A 121 -3.54 2.03 10.85
N VAL A 122 -3.87 2.95 11.74
CA VAL A 122 -3.26 3.03 13.07
C VAL A 122 -4.27 3.32 14.17
N MET A 123 -3.93 3.02 15.42
CA MET A 123 -4.67 3.48 16.60
C MET A 123 -4.18 4.85 17.07
N GLY A 124 -5.06 5.64 17.65
CA GLY A 124 -4.67 6.84 18.37
C GLY A 124 -3.80 6.55 19.58
N VAL A 125 -3.02 7.54 20.02
CA VAL A 125 -2.10 7.41 21.15
C VAL A 125 -2.04 8.67 22.00
N LYS A 126 -1.99 8.57 23.33
CA LYS A 126 -2.01 9.73 24.24
C LYS A 126 -0.93 10.77 23.94
N SER A 127 0.25 10.36 23.48
CA SER A 127 1.33 11.29 23.08
C SER A 127 0.94 12.16 21.87
N GLY A 128 0.06 11.67 20.99
CA GLY A 128 -0.30 12.31 19.75
C GLY A 128 0.84 12.37 18.72
N LYS A 129 1.94 11.65 18.95
CA LYS A 129 3.05 11.55 17.99
C LYS A 129 2.75 10.43 17.01
N LEU A 130 2.88 10.69 15.70
CA LEU A 130 2.60 9.71 14.64
C LEU A 130 3.44 8.43 14.81
N ASN A 131 4.71 8.56 15.14
CA ASN A 131 5.61 7.42 15.33
C ASN A 131 5.27 6.51 16.52
N ASP A 132 4.47 7.01 17.48
CA ASP A 132 4.03 6.24 18.65
C ASP A 132 2.67 5.54 18.37
N MET A 133 2.00 5.86 17.25
CA MET A 133 0.68 5.30 16.91
C MET A 133 0.82 3.82 16.52
N PRO A 134 0.11 2.91 17.20
CA PRO A 134 0.18 1.48 16.91
C PRO A 134 -0.31 1.16 15.50
N ASP A 135 0.51 0.47 14.71
CA ASP A 135 0.20 0.07 13.33
C ASP A 135 -0.70 -1.17 13.31
N LEU A 136 -1.75 -1.11 12.51
CA LEU A 136 -2.74 -2.16 12.29
C LEU A 136 -2.62 -2.80 10.90
N GLY A 137 -1.62 -2.42 10.09
CA GLY A 137 -1.45 -2.97 8.75
C GLY A 137 -1.42 -1.91 7.66
N SER A 138 -0.58 -0.90 7.85
CA SER A 138 -0.28 0.12 6.83
C SER A 138 0.30 -0.51 5.57
N VAL A 139 -0.11 -0.04 4.39
CA VAL A 139 0.26 -0.58 3.08
C VAL A 139 0.84 0.51 2.19
N PRO A 140 2.02 0.32 1.59
CA PRO A 140 2.51 1.25 0.60
C PRO A 140 1.68 1.18 -0.68
N LEU A 141 1.35 2.35 -1.25
CA LEU A 141 0.59 2.50 -2.48
C LEU A 141 1.50 2.72 -3.69
N ALA A 142 2.51 3.56 -3.54
CA ALA A 142 3.44 3.96 -4.58
C ALA A 142 4.75 4.46 -3.98
N MET A 143 5.77 4.73 -4.79
CA MET A 143 6.90 5.56 -4.38
C MET A 143 6.49 7.04 -4.36
N GLU A 144 7.14 7.84 -3.52
CA GLU A 144 6.95 9.29 -3.50
C GLU A 144 7.31 9.88 -4.87
N GLY A 145 6.46 10.80 -5.36
CA GLY A 145 6.62 11.41 -6.68
C GLY A 145 5.94 10.65 -7.82
N ALA A 146 5.44 9.45 -7.60
CA ALA A 146 4.61 8.77 -8.61
C ALA A 146 3.29 9.53 -8.85
N GLY A 147 2.85 9.61 -10.09
CA GLY A 147 1.57 10.19 -10.47
C GLY A 147 0.38 9.43 -9.85
N GLU A 148 -0.73 10.14 -9.64
CA GLU A 148 -1.94 9.56 -9.04
C GLU A 148 -2.52 8.40 -9.89
N GLU A 149 -2.33 8.41 -11.20
CA GLU A 149 -2.73 7.36 -12.14
C GLU A 149 -2.08 6.00 -11.87
N PHE A 150 -0.94 5.97 -11.19
CA PHE A 150 -0.25 4.71 -10.88
C PHE A 150 -0.79 4.00 -9.64
N TYR A 151 -1.59 4.69 -8.79
CA TYR A 151 -2.03 4.07 -7.54
C TYR A 151 -3.51 4.26 -7.17
N LEU A 152 -4.20 5.29 -7.66
CA LEU A 152 -5.58 5.54 -7.24
C LEU A 152 -6.52 4.37 -7.55
N PHE A 153 -6.42 3.79 -8.73
CA PHE A 153 -7.24 2.65 -9.14
C PHE A 153 -7.09 1.39 -8.27
N LYS A 154 -6.00 1.31 -7.49
CA LYS A 154 -5.70 0.17 -6.60
C LYS A 154 -6.23 0.36 -5.18
N ILE A 155 -6.64 1.58 -4.79
CA ILE A 155 -7.01 1.90 -3.41
C ILE A 155 -8.08 0.94 -2.88
N GLY A 156 -9.11 0.64 -3.66
CA GLY A 156 -10.15 -0.32 -3.24
C GLY A 156 -9.61 -1.70 -2.91
N GLY A 157 -8.71 -2.22 -3.76
CA GLY A 157 -8.04 -3.51 -3.52
C GLY A 157 -7.13 -3.47 -2.29
N VAL A 158 -6.39 -2.38 -2.10
CA VAL A 158 -5.53 -2.16 -0.92
C VAL A 158 -6.37 -2.06 0.35
N LEU A 159 -7.50 -1.34 0.35
CA LEU A 159 -8.42 -1.29 1.50
C LEU A 159 -8.95 -2.68 1.89
N LYS A 160 -9.30 -3.50 0.90
CA LYS A 160 -9.69 -4.90 1.15
C LYS A 160 -8.52 -5.70 1.74
N MET A 161 -7.29 -5.55 1.20
CA MET A 161 -6.10 -6.21 1.73
C MET A 161 -5.81 -5.79 3.18
N MET A 162 -5.88 -4.50 3.50
CA MET A 162 -5.69 -3.99 4.88
C MET A 162 -6.68 -4.64 5.86
N GLN A 163 -7.93 -4.82 5.45
CA GLN A 163 -8.93 -5.51 6.27
C GLN A 163 -8.55 -6.98 6.50
N GLN A 164 -8.03 -7.69 5.48
CA GLN A 164 -7.53 -9.07 5.67
C GLN A 164 -6.37 -9.12 6.65
N ILE A 165 -5.44 -8.16 6.58
CA ILE A 165 -4.31 -8.08 7.52
C ILE A 165 -4.81 -7.91 8.95
N VAL A 166 -5.72 -6.96 9.21
CA VAL A 166 -6.24 -6.72 10.56
C VAL A 166 -7.03 -7.93 11.09
N LEU A 167 -7.77 -8.63 10.23
CA LEU A 167 -8.43 -9.89 10.61
C LEU A 167 -7.41 -10.96 11.00
N LYS A 168 -6.30 -11.08 10.27
CA LYS A 168 -5.20 -11.98 10.64
C LYS A 168 -4.48 -11.56 11.92
N LEU A 169 -4.28 -10.26 12.15
CA LEU A 169 -3.74 -9.74 13.41
C LEU A 169 -4.61 -10.12 14.62
N LYS A 170 -5.93 -10.21 14.45
CA LYS A 170 -6.84 -10.66 15.50
C LYS A 170 -6.58 -12.12 15.90
N GLU A 171 -6.21 -12.96 14.92
CA GLU A 171 -5.86 -14.37 15.13
C GLU A 171 -4.42 -14.53 15.65
N ASN A 172 -3.48 -13.81 15.04
CA ASN A 172 -2.05 -13.79 15.36
C ASN A 172 -1.51 -12.36 15.32
N PRO A 173 -1.06 -11.77 16.43
CA PRO A 173 -0.52 -10.41 16.47
C PRO A 173 0.77 -10.19 15.64
N GLU A 174 1.41 -11.26 15.21
CA GLU A 174 2.61 -11.22 14.35
C GLU A 174 2.35 -11.98 13.04
N PRO A 175 1.54 -11.43 12.11
CA PRO A 175 1.22 -12.11 10.87
C PRO A 175 2.45 -12.14 9.95
N ASP A 176 2.73 -13.30 9.41
CA ASP A 176 3.71 -13.47 8.33
C ASP A 176 3.00 -13.32 6.98
N MET A 177 3.28 -12.22 6.28
CA MET A 177 2.69 -11.93 4.97
C MET A 177 3.07 -12.96 3.91
N ARG A 178 4.28 -13.53 3.97
CA ARG A 178 4.68 -14.60 3.05
C ARG A 178 3.84 -15.83 3.30
N LYS A 179 3.62 -16.19 4.57
CA LYS A 179 2.75 -17.29 4.92
C LYS A 179 1.32 -17.05 4.46
N MET A 180 0.78 -15.82 4.65
CA MET A 180 -0.54 -15.45 4.14
C MET A 180 -0.63 -15.59 2.61
N ALA A 181 0.41 -15.18 1.87
CA ALA A 181 0.47 -15.37 0.43
C ALA A 181 0.52 -16.87 0.04
N LEU A 182 1.37 -17.66 0.71
CA LEU A 182 1.49 -19.11 0.45
C LEU A 182 0.19 -19.87 0.72
N GLU A 183 -0.57 -19.50 1.75
CA GLU A 183 -1.89 -20.08 2.04
C GLU A 183 -2.88 -19.91 0.88
N ASN A 184 -2.73 -18.83 0.10
CA ASN A 184 -3.61 -18.51 -1.02
C ASN A 184 -3.02 -18.82 -2.40
N LEU A 185 -1.75 -19.20 -2.50
CA LEU A 185 -1.02 -19.33 -3.76
C LEU A 185 -1.70 -20.27 -4.76
N SER A 186 -2.32 -21.34 -4.30
CA SER A 186 -3.03 -22.30 -5.16
C SER A 186 -4.18 -21.67 -5.97
N LYS A 187 -4.77 -20.58 -5.49
CA LYS A 187 -5.85 -19.85 -6.18
C LYS A 187 -5.41 -19.22 -7.49
N ILE A 188 -4.11 -18.93 -7.66
CA ILE A 188 -3.52 -18.44 -8.91
C ILE A 188 -3.84 -19.35 -10.10
N LYS A 189 -3.98 -20.65 -9.85
CA LYS A 189 -4.28 -21.65 -10.91
C LYS A 189 -5.73 -21.63 -11.39
N THR A 190 -6.65 -21.06 -10.59
CA THR A 190 -8.10 -21.10 -10.84
C THR A 190 -8.73 -19.74 -11.07
N MET A 191 -8.02 -18.65 -10.75
CA MET A 191 -8.48 -17.28 -10.96
C MET A 191 -7.79 -16.68 -12.18
N GLU A 192 -8.46 -15.78 -12.89
CA GLU A 192 -7.88 -15.07 -14.03
C GLU A 192 -6.97 -13.95 -13.53
N LEU A 193 -5.73 -13.92 -14.01
CA LEU A 193 -4.75 -12.87 -13.69
C LEU A 193 -4.91 -11.67 -14.64
N TRP A 194 -5.24 -10.51 -14.09
CA TRP A 194 -5.32 -9.25 -14.82
C TRP A 194 -4.07 -8.41 -14.62
N VAL A 195 -3.43 -8.01 -15.73
CA VAL A 195 -2.18 -7.24 -15.70
C VAL A 195 -2.20 -6.10 -16.72
N ILE A 196 -1.64 -4.97 -16.35
CA ILE A 196 -1.44 -3.83 -17.25
C ILE A 196 -0.12 -4.04 -18.00
N LYS A 197 -0.15 -3.98 -19.33
CA LYS A 197 1.04 -4.27 -20.17
C LYS A 197 2.26 -3.43 -19.80
N SER A 198 2.09 -2.15 -19.49
CA SER A 198 3.20 -1.27 -19.09
C SER A 198 3.88 -1.67 -17.78
N GLN A 199 3.22 -2.48 -16.95
CA GLN A 199 3.79 -3.01 -15.70
C GLN A 199 4.61 -4.29 -15.89
N LEU A 200 4.76 -4.76 -17.13
CA LEU A 200 5.49 -5.97 -17.50
C LEU A 200 6.79 -5.62 -18.25
N THR A 201 7.82 -6.45 -18.11
CA THR A 201 8.98 -6.37 -19.00
C THR A 201 8.54 -6.51 -20.45
N SER A 202 9.26 -5.88 -21.39
CA SER A 202 8.95 -5.91 -22.83
C SER A 202 8.79 -7.34 -23.38
N SER A 203 9.57 -8.29 -22.85
CA SER A 203 9.48 -9.71 -23.22
C SER A 203 8.15 -10.38 -22.85
N LEU A 204 7.38 -9.81 -21.91
CA LEU A 204 6.10 -10.34 -21.43
C LEU A 204 4.87 -9.64 -22.02
N GLN A 205 5.03 -8.59 -22.82
CA GLN A 205 3.93 -7.74 -23.29
C GLN A 205 3.12 -8.34 -24.46
N SER A 206 3.51 -9.52 -24.98
CA SER A 206 2.71 -10.25 -25.96
C SER A 206 1.99 -11.45 -25.31
N GLU A 207 0.75 -11.72 -25.75
CA GLU A 207 -0.02 -12.86 -25.23
C GLU A 207 0.72 -14.19 -25.38
N THR A 208 1.36 -14.40 -26.54
CA THR A 208 2.13 -15.62 -26.81
C THR A 208 3.29 -15.80 -25.85
N ALA A 209 4.04 -14.72 -25.57
CA ALA A 209 5.17 -14.78 -24.66
C ALA A 209 4.72 -14.97 -23.19
N PHE A 210 3.66 -14.25 -22.79
CA PHE A 210 3.11 -14.37 -21.44
C PHE A 210 2.57 -15.79 -21.20
N LYS A 211 1.80 -16.34 -22.14
CA LYS A 211 1.19 -17.69 -22.07
C LYS A 211 2.22 -18.80 -21.92
N LYS A 212 3.42 -18.66 -22.50
CA LYS A 212 4.51 -19.65 -22.36
C LYS A 212 4.98 -19.80 -20.91
N LEU A 213 4.92 -18.72 -20.12
CA LEU A 213 5.39 -18.71 -18.72
C LEU A 213 4.25 -18.80 -17.72
N TYR A 214 3.05 -18.31 -18.09
CA TYR A 214 1.86 -18.38 -17.26
C TYR A 214 0.76 -19.15 -17.99
N PRO A 215 0.64 -20.47 -17.76
CA PRO A 215 -0.24 -21.34 -18.54
C PRO A 215 -1.73 -21.21 -18.17
N TYR A 216 -2.05 -20.48 -17.09
CA TYR A 216 -3.43 -20.30 -16.62
C TYR A 216 -4.14 -19.13 -17.31
N SER A 217 -5.36 -18.83 -16.88
CA SER A 217 -6.14 -17.72 -17.44
C SER A 217 -5.51 -16.37 -17.06
N PHE A 218 -5.38 -15.50 -18.06
CA PHE A 218 -4.93 -14.11 -17.84
C PHE A 218 -5.56 -13.18 -18.87
N LYS A 219 -5.56 -11.88 -18.55
CA LYS A 219 -6.03 -10.81 -19.44
C LYS A 219 -5.13 -9.59 -19.31
N PHE A 220 -4.78 -8.97 -20.43
CA PHE A 220 -4.21 -7.63 -20.45
C PHE A 220 -5.34 -6.61 -20.39
N VAL A 221 -5.24 -5.69 -19.42
CA VAL A 221 -6.31 -4.76 -19.06
C VAL A 221 -5.77 -3.34 -18.83
N THR A 222 -6.68 -2.39 -18.71
CA THR A 222 -6.41 -1.02 -18.29
C THR A 222 -6.51 -0.88 -16.77
N ALA A 223 -6.08 0.28 -16.24
CA ALA A 223 -6.25 0.63 -14.83
C ALA A 223 -7.73 0.70 -14.44
N ASP A 224 -8.57 1.31 -15.30
CA ASP A 224 -10.01 1.45 -15.08
C ASP A 224 -10.71 0.08 -15.01
N GLU A 225 -10.32 -0.89 -15.86
CA GLU A 225 -10.87 -2.25 -15.81
C GLU A 225 -10.54 -2.94 -14.47
N ILE A 226 -9.31 -2.72 -13.91
CA ILE A 226 -8.95 -3.24 -12.58
C ILE A 226 -9.80 -2.58 -11.50
N GLU A 227 -9.94 -1.24 -11.53
CA GLU A 227 -10.76 -0.52 -10.56
C GLU A 227 -12.21 -1.02 -10.59
N GLU A 228 -12.78 -1.18 -11.79
CA GLU A 228 -14.13 -1.70 -11.98
C GLU A 228 -14.26 -3.13 -11.41
N ALA A 229 -13.29 -4.00 -11.68
CA ALA A 229 -13.28 -5.37 -11.16
C ALA A 229 -13.22 -5.40 -9.63
N VAL A 230 -12.42 -4.52 -9.02
CA VAL A 230 -12.34 -4.35 -7.56
C VAL A 230 -13.67 -3.83 -7.01
N ASN A 231 -14.27 -2.81 -7.66
CA ASN A 231 -15.55 -2.23 -7.25
C ASN A 231 -16.70 -3.25 -7.32
N GLN A 232 -16.69 -4.12 -8.32
CA GLN A 232 -17.66 -5.20 -8.49
C GLN A 232 -17.32 -6.48 -7.70
N SER A 233 -16.20 -6.51 -6.99
CA SER A 233 -15.69 -7.70 -6.27
C SER A 233 -15.62 -8.92 -7.18
N ARG A 234 -15.13 -8.74 -8.43
CA ARG A 234 -14.99 -9.85 -9.40
C ARG A 234 -14.02 -10.90 -8.91
N ASN A 235 -14.28 -12.15 -9.24
CA ASN A 235 -13.39 -13.28 -8.91
C ASN A 235 -12.18 -13.33 -9.84
N ILE A 236 -11.33 -12.29 -9.77
CA ILE A 236 -10.06 -12.18 -10.51
C ILE A 236 -8.94 -11.80 -9.53
N ILE A 237 -7.70 -11.97 -9.98
CA ILE A 237 -6.51 -11.48 -9.30
C ILE A 237 -5.79 -10.45 -10.17
N PHE A 238 -5.14 -9.48 -9.53
CA PHE A 238 -4.45 -8.42 -10.25
C PHE A 238 -3.10 -8.05 -9.64
N LEU A 239 -2.23 -7.43 -10.43
CA LEU A 239 -0.92 -6.96 -10.01
C LEU A 239 -1.02 -5.58 -9.32
N HIS A 240 -0.59 -5.50 -8.06
CA HIS A 240 -0.28 -4.26 -7.37
C HIS A 240 1.24 -4.08 -7.37
N LYS A 241 1.76 -3.28 -8.30
CA LYS A 241 3.19 -2.94 -8.43
C LYS A 241 3.48 -1.64 -7.70
N ILE A 242 4.64 -1.56 -7.04
CA ILE A 242 5.20 -0.39 -6.39
C ILE A 242 6.66 -0.29 -6.82
N GLY A 243 6.99 0.76 -7.54
CA GLY A 243 8.32 1.02 -8.04
C GLY A 243 8.48 2.48 -8.42
N PRO A 244 9.63 2.90 -8.95
CA PRO A 244 9.91 4.29 -9.32
C PRO A 244 9.01 4.83 -10.42
N GLU A 245 8.29 3.98 -11.18
CA GLU A 245 7.44 4.36 -12.31
C GLU A 245 8.25 5.21 -13.32
N GLU A 246 7.83 6.46 -13.56
CA GLU A 246 8.51 7.40 -14.45
C GLU A 246 9.56 8.28 -13.72
N ALA A 247 9.71 8.12 -12.40
CA ALA A 247 10.70 8.87 -11.64
C ALA A 247 12.12 8.46 -12.01
N GLU A 248 13.08 9.35 -11.82
CA GLU A 248 14.50 9.01 -12.02
C GLU A 248 14.87 7.81 -11.15
N ILE A 249 15.38 6.74 -11.82
CA ILE A 249 15.80 5.53 -11.13
C ILE A 249 17.07 5.83 -10.36
N THR A 250 16.96 5.91 -9.04
CA THR A 250 18.13 5.95 -8.16
C THR A 250 18.75 4.55 -8.08
N GLU A 251 20.05 4.46 -7.80
CA GLU A 251 20.75 3.16 -7.68
C GLU A 251 20.16 2.23 -6.61
N GLU A 252 19.36 2.78 -5.69
CA GLU A 252 18.78 2.06 -4.56
C GLU A 252 17.27 1.77 -4.71
N ALA A 253 16.66 2.06 -5.88
CA ALA A 253 15.23 1.83 -6.10
C ALA A 253 14.86 0.34 -6.15
N PHE A 254 13.70 0.00 -5.62
CA PHE A 254 13.16 -1.35 -5.61
C PHE A 254 11.80 -1.40 -6.30
N CYS A 255 11.54 -2.51 -6.98
CA CYS A 255 10.21 -2.87 -7.49
C CYS A 255 9.61 -3.95 -6.59
N THR A 256 8.52 -3.64 -5.93
CA THR A 256 7.74 -4.58 -5.11
C THR A 256 6.44 -4.90 -5.83
N LYS A 257 6.04 -6.17 -5.81
CA LYS A 257 4.89 -6.68 -6.53
C LYS A 257 4.06 -7.57 -5.62
N PHE A 258 2.76 -7.34 -5.63
CA PHE A 258 1.77 -8.15 -4.94
C PHE A 258 0.74 -8.65 -5.94
N ILE A 259 0.30 -9.90 -5.82
CA ILE A 259 -0.89 -10.38 -6.50
C ILE A 259 -2.02 -10.40 -5.49
N LEU A 260 -3.06 -9.61 -5.77
CA LEU A 260 -4.22 -9.41 -4.90
C LEU A 260 -5.49 -9.94 -5.55
N SER A 261 -6.39 -10.48 -4.75
CA SER A 261 -7.76 -10.79 -5.17
C SER A 261 -8.60 -9.51 -5.22
N ALA A 262 -9.26 -9.25 -6.33
CA ALA A 262 -10.19 -8.13 -6.47
C ALA A 262 -11.47 -8.35 -5.65
N ALA A 263 -11.85 -9.59 -5.41
CA ALA A 263 -13.06 -9.93 -4.65
C ALA A 263 -12.96 -9.51 -3.18
N ASP A 264 -11.87 -9.85 -2.51
CA ASP A 264 -11.74 -9.77 -1.06
C ASP A 264 -10.39 -9.23 -0.55
N GLY A 265 -9.46 -8.88 -1.44
CA GLY A 265 -8.15 -8.34 -1.08
C GLY A 265 -7.16 -9.37 -0.53
N GLN A 266 -7.44 -10.66 -0.66
CA GLN A 266 -6.48 -11.69 -0.25
C GLN A 266 -5.17 -11.52 -1.02
N LEU A 267 -4.05 -11.62 -0.29
CA LEU A 267 -2.71 -11.66 -0.86
C LEU A 267 -2.41 -13.09 -1.31
N LEU A 268 -2.05 -13.27 -2.59
CA LEU A 268 -1.74 -14.58 -3.17
C LEU A 268 -0.25 -14.77 -3.44
N TRP A 269 0.47 -13.68 -3.71
CA TRP A 269 1.90 -13.76 -4.00
C TRP A 269 2.56 -12.41 -3.81
N VAL A 270 3.87 -12.41 -3.59
CA VAL A 270 4.67 -11.20 -3.45
C VAL A 270 6.11 -11.45 -3.81
N SER A 271 6.73 -10.46 -4.41
CA SER A 271 8.15 -10.45 -4.76
C SER A 271 8.69 -9.03 -4.70
N ARG A 272 10.00 -8.93 -4.52
CA ARG A 272 10.75 -7.67 -4.54
C ARG A 272 12.10 -7.88 -5.20
N HIS A 273 12.50 -6.93 -6.03
CA HIS A 273 13.85 -6.90 -6.58
C HIS A 273 14.40 -5.47 -6.63
N LYS A 274 15.72 -5.34 -6.60
CA LYS A 274 16.41 -4.08 -6.85
C LYS A 274 16.30 -3.74 -8.34
N VAL A 275 15.87 -2.52 -8.65
CA VAL A 275 15.73 -2.05 -10.03
C VAL A 275 17.11 -1.87 -10.66
N SER A 276 17.26 -2.31 -11.89
CA SER A 276 18.49 -2.21 -12.67
C SER A 276 18.19 -2.33 -14.18
N LYS A 277 19.16 -2.07 -15.03
CA LYS A 277 19.03 -2.31 -16.49
C LYS A 277 18.61 -3.75 -16.84
N LYS A 278 19.06 -4.75 -16.04
CA LYS A 278 18.71 -6.18 -16.25
C LYS A 278 17.40 -6.57 -15.59
N LYS A 279 17.01 -5.87 -14.54
CA LYS A 279 15.77 -6.08 -13.79
C LYS A 279 15.03 -4.73 -13.70
N PRO A 280 14.31 -4.33 -14.75
CA PRO A 280 13.61 -3.05 -14.77
C PRO A 280 12.48 -2.99 -13.74
N ASP A 281 11.89 -1.80 -13.57
CA ASP A 281 10.71 -1.58 -12.72
C ASP A 281 9.45 -2.21 -13.35
N ALA A 282 9.38 -3.53 -13.32
CA ALA A 282 8.32 -4.30 -13.95
C ALA A 282 8.17 -5.69 -13.32
N MET A 283 7.09 -6.38 -13.63
CA MET A 283 6.97 -7.82 -13.42
C MET A 283 7.90 -8.55 -14.39
N LEU A 284 8.76 -9.41 -13.85
CA LEU A 284 9.80 -10.13 -14.57
C LEU A 284 9.34 -11.53 -14.95
N GLU A 285 10.04 -12.16 -15.92
CA GLU A 285 9.81 -13.58 -16.24
C GLU A 285 10.08 -14.50 -15.04
N GLU A 286 11.09 -14.16 -14.22
CA GLU A 286 11.42 -14.93 -13.02
C GLU A 286 10.29 -14.89 -11.98
N ASP A 287 9.55 -13.78 -11.88
CA ASP A 287 8.39 -13.64 -10.99
C ASP A 287 7.29 -14.65 -11.37
N LEU A 288 6.98 -14.77 -12.68
CA LEU A 288 6.01 -15.76 -13.15
C LEU A 288 6.45 -17.18 -12.85
N ARG A 289 7.75 -17.50 -13.02
CA ARG A 289 8.28 -18.83 -12.71
C ARG A 289 8.24 -19.14 -11.21
N GLU A 290 8.51 -18.12 -10.34
CA GLU A 290 8.42 -18.30 -8.88
C GLU A 290 6.99 -18.49 -8.41
N MET A 291 6.06 -17.73 -8.97
CA MET A 291 4.64 -17.79 -8.62
C MET A 291 4.01 -19.16 -8.94
N LEU A 292 4.63 -19.95 -9.83
CA LEU A 292 4.11 -21.25 -10.27
C LEU A 292 4.83 -22.46 -9.64
N LYS A 293 5.83 -22.25 -8.83
CA LYS A 293 6.50 -23.32 -8.06
C LYS A 293 5.63 -23.74 -6.89
#